data_2f5639f8f54a4432e1c004a5bfdf5a45
#
_entry.id   2f5639f8f54a4432e1c004a5bfdf5a45
#
_cell.length_a   1.000
_cell.length_b   1.000
_cell.length_c   1.000
_cell.angle_alpha   90.00
_cell.angle_beta   90.00
_cell.angle_gamma   90.00
#
_symmetry.space_group_name_H-M   'P 1'
#
loop_
_entity.id
_entity.type
_entity.pdbx_description
1 polymer ?
#
loop_
_entity_poly.entity_id
_entity_poly.type
_entity_poly.pdbx_seq_one_letter_code
_entity_poly.pdbx_strand_id
1 'polypeptide(L)'
;VTFDSNELDDKVILKGDGMPTYHLANIVDDHLMKITHVIRGEEWLSSTPHHVLMYRFLGWEAPIFAHLPLILKPTGQGKLSKRDGAKFGFPVFPLSWDSDHEEDNFTGFREDGYLADGLLNFLALLGWSPGNDQEIISLEDMCKVFSLDKIVKSGARFDIDKALWFNQQYIIHADD
;
A
#
# COMPACT_ATOMS: atom_id res chain seq x y z
N VAL A 1 13.22 14.33 3.18
CA VAL A 1 13.03 14.32 4.63
C VAL A 1 14.39 14.28 5.29
N THR A 2 14.59 15.05 6.37
CA THR A 2 15.82 15.08 7.16
C THR A 2 15.54 14.50 8.53
N PHE A 3 16.45 13.68 9.04
CA PHE A 3 16.38 13.10 10.37
C PHE A 3 17.61 13.52 11.18
N ASP A 4 17.42 13.81 12.47
CA ASP A 4 18.53 14.03 13.38
C ASP A 4 19.11 12.67 13.81
N SER A 5 20.43 12.51 13.66
CA SER A 5 21.11 11.27 14.06
C SER A 5 21.05 11.01 15.57
N ASN A 6 20.83 12.04 16.38
CA ASN A 6 20.70 11.92 17.83
C ASN A 6 19.35 11.31 18.26
N GLU A 7 18.36 11.26 17.35
CA GLU A 7 17.05 10.65 17.60
C GLU A 7 17.03 9.15 17.27
N LEU A 8 18.15 8.60 16.77
CA LEU A 8 18.23 7.20 16.40
C LEU A 8 18.64 6.35 17.61
N ASP A 9 17.76 5.44 17.99
CA ASP A 9 17.99 4.45 19.03
C ASP A 9 18.66 3.19 18.49
N ASP A 10 19.28 2.43 19.39
CA ASP A 10 19.82 1.11 19.07
C ASP A 10 18.69 0.11 18.82
N LYS A 11 18.78 -0.63 17.73
CA LYS A 11 17.81 -1.68 17.38
C LYS A 11 18.48 -3.03 17.21
N VAL A 12 17.80 -4.07 17.70
CA VAL A 12 18.20 -5.44 17.41
C VAL A 12 17.91 -5.71 15.95
N ILE A 13 18.94 -5.93 15.14
CA ILE A 13 18.83 -6.29 13.72
C ILE A 13 19.04 -7.78 13.47
N LEU A 14 19.79 -8.45 14.35
CA LEU A 14 20.00 -9.91 14.36
C LEU A 14 19.68 -10.44 15.74
N LYS A 15 18.80 -11.44 15.81
CA LYS A 15 18.40 -12.07 17.08
C LYS A 15 19.45 -13.09 17.54
N GLY A 16 19.41 -13.46 18.82
CA GLY A 16 20.33 -14.43 19.41
C GLY A 16 20.26 -15.84 18.83
N ASP A 17 19.16 -16.19 18.17
CA ASP A 17 18.96 -17.43 17.44
C ASP A 17 19.54 -17.40 16.00
N GLY A 18 20.17 -16.30 15.59
CA GLY A 18 20.74 -16.10 14.28
C GLY A 18 19.74 -15.62 13.22
N MET A 19 18.46 -15.47 13.57
CA MET A 19 17.45 -14.96 12.63
C MET A 19 17.48 -13.43 12.57
N PRO A 20 17.44 -12.83 11.35
CA PRO A 20 17.35 -11.39 11.22
C PRO A 20 15.99 -10.88 11.70
N THR A 21 15.96 -9.63 12.16
CA THR A 21 14.69 -8.91 12.28
C THR A 21 14.26 -8.43 10.91
N TYR A 22 12.99 -8.00 10.80
CA TYR A 22 12.43 -7.45 9.56
C TYR A 22 13.36 -6.39 8.93
N HIS A 23 13.91 -5.50 9.74
CA HIS A 23 14.74 -4.39 9.24
C HIS A 23 15.99 -4.85 8.48
N LEU A 24 16.69 -5.86 8.98
CA LEU A 24 17.87 -6.40 8.30
C LEU A 24 17.46 -7.26 7.11
N ALA A 25 16.47 -8.15 7.27
CA ALA A 25 16.01 -9.02 6.21
C ALA A 25 15.55 -8.22 4.98
N ASN A 26 14.72 -7.19 5.21
CA ASN A 26 14.20 -6.33 4.13
C ASN A 26 15.33 -5.68 3.32
N ILE A 27 16.36 -5.12 3.97
CA ILE A 27 17.46 -4.45 3.28
C ILE A 27 18.32 -5.41 2.47
N VAL A 28 18.57 -6.60 3.02
CA VAL A 28 19.34 -7.65 2.32
C VAL A 28 18.57 -8.13 1.09
N ASP A 29 17.27 -8.40 1.24
CA ASP A 29 16.41 -8.84 0.14
C ASP A 29 16.31 -7.75 -0.94
N ASP A 30 16.04 -6.50 -0.57
CA ASP A 30 15.96 -5.38 -1.50
C ASP A 30 17.27 -5.21 -2.30
N HIS A 31 18.42 -5.32 -1.63
CA HIS A 31 19.73 -5.24 -2.30
C HIS A 31 19.95 -6.40 -3.26
N LEU A 32 19.75 -7.64 -2.82
CA LEU A 32 19.98 -8.85 -3.63
C LEU A 32 19.00 -8.95 -4.81
N MET A 33 17.76 -8.52 -4.61
CA MET A 33 16.72 -8.45 -5.64
C MET A 33 16.85 -7.23 -6.54
N LYS A 34 17.81 -6.32 -6.28
CA LYS A 34 18.04 -5.10 -7.06
C LYS A 34 16.82 -4.16 -7.11
N ILE A 35 16.13 -4.03 -5.97
CA ILE A 35 15.00 -3.11 -5.84
C ILE A 35 15.49 -1.67 -6.01
N THR A 36 14.91 -0.96 -6.95
CA THR A 36 15.27 0.44 -7.25
C THR A 36 14.43 1.44 -6.48
N HIS A 37 13.18 1.09 -6.15
CA HIS A 37 12.23 1.95 -5.47
C HIS A 37 11.49 1.16 -4.39
N VAL A 38 11.51 1.65 -3.16
CA VAL A 38 10.70 1.14 -2.05
C VAL A 38 9.51 2.07 -1.87
N ILE A 39 8.34 1.59 -2.30
CA ILE A 39 7.06 2.33 -2.19
C ILE A 39 6.26 1.66 -1.07
N ARG A 40 5.99 2.39 0.01
CA ARG A 40 5.36 1.82 1.21
C ARG A 40 4.53 2.87 1.96
N GLY A 41 3.73 2.43 2.95
CA GLY A 41 2.95 3.35 3.77
C GLY A 41 3.81 4.25 4.65
N GLU A 42 3.34 5.45 4.94
CA GLU A 42 4.05 6.46 5.74
C GLU A 42 4.31 6.03 7.19
N GLU A 43 3.62 5.02 7.71
CA GLU A 43 3.91 4.43 9.01
C GLU A 43 5.33 3.86 9.13
N TRP A 44 5.98 3.60 8.00
CA TRP A 44 7.37 3.14 7.93
C TRP A 44 8.40 4.28 7.82
N LEU A 45 7.94 5.53 7.78
CA LEU A 45 8.83 6.68 7.63
C LEU A 45 9.86 6.75 8.77
N SER A 46 9.45 6.47 10.01
CA SER A 46 10.34 6.46 11.18
C SER A 46 11.43 5.38 11.12
N SER A 47 11.26 4.33 10.33
CA SER A 47 12.26 3.28 10.14
C SER A 47 13.27 3.62 9.04
N THR A 48 12.97 4.59 8.19
CA THR A 48 13.80 4.95 7.02
C THR A 48 15.23 5.33 7.39
N PRO A 49 15.50 6.14 8.45
CA PRO A 49 16.87 6.49 8.79
C PRO A 49 17.73 5.28 9.20
N HIS A 50 17.15 4.29 9.90
CA HIS A 50 17.85 3.05 10.22
C HIS A 50 18.17 2.26 8.94
N HIS A 51 17.24 2.19 7.99
CA HIS A 51 17.45 1.51 6.71
C HIS A 51 18.57 2.19 5.90
N VAL A 52 18.55 3.50 5.79
CA VAL A 52 19.60 4.26 5.08
C VAL A 52 20.98 4.08 5.74
N LEU A 53 21.05 4.04 7.07
CA LEU A 53 22.31 3.77 7.79
C LEU A 53 22.82 2.36 7.51
N MET A 54 21.94 1.35 7.50
CA MET A 54 22.35 -0.02 7.20
C MET A 54 22.88 -0.16 5.77
N TYR A 55 22.25 0.45 4.76
CA TYR A 55 22.80 0.51 3.41
C TYR A 55 24.20 1.11 3.40
N ARG A 56 24.38 2.24 4.11
CA ARG A 56 25.68 2.91 4.21
C ARG A 56 26.75 2.03 4.88
N PHE A 57 26.43 1.38 6.00
CA PHE A 57 27.37 0.52 6.74
C PHE A 57 27.74 -0.75 5.97
N LEU A 58 26.82 -1.28 5.15
CA LEU A 58 27.06 -2.42 4.28
C LEU A 58 27.79 -2.05 2.98
N GLY A 59 28.02 -0.75 2.73
CA GLY A 59 28.64 -0.26 1.51
C GLY A 59 27.74 -0.42 0.27
N TRP A 60 26.44 -0.45 0.46
CA TRP A 60 25.45 -0.62 -0.61
C TRP A 60 24.79 0.72 -0.96
N GLU A 61 24.39 0.85 -2.23
CA GLU A 61 23.56 1.97 -2.67
C GLU A 61 22.12 1.77 -2.20
N ALA A 62 21.55 2.80 -1.57
CA ALA A 62 20.19 2.76 -1.08
C ALA A 62 19.18 2.99 -2.23
N PRO A 63 18.03 2.29 -2.25
CA PRO A 63 16.96 2.55 -3.19
C PRO A 63 16.31 3.92 -2.94
N ILE A 64 15.50 4.37 -3.88
CA ILE A 64 14.64 5.53 -3.70
C ILE A 64 13.48 5.14 -2.79
N PHE A 65 13.24 5.90 -1.71
CA PHE A 65 12.11 5.67 -0.81
C PHE A 65 10.96 6.62 -1.13
N ALA A 66 9.77 6.07 -1.34
CA ALA A 66 8.53 6.81 -1.47
C ALA A 66 7.53 6.33 -0.41
N HIS A 67 6.94 7.28 0.32
CA HIS A 67 5.98 6.98 1.38
C HIS A 67 4.59 7.45 0.98
N LEU A 68 3.67 6.49 0.87
CA LEU A 68 2.27 6.73 0.58
C LEU A 68 1.51 7.14 1.86
N PRO A 69 0.53 8.03 1.76
CA PRO A 69 -0.31 8.38 2.89
C PRO A 69 -1.12 7.18 3.37
N LEU A 70 -1.59 7.24 4.62
CA LEU A 70 -2.47 6.21 5.17
C LEU A 70 -3.82 6.20 4.48
N ILE A 71 -4.35 5.01 4.23
CA ILE A 71 -5.77 4.84 3.92
C ILE A 71 -6.53 4.90 5.25
N LEU A 72 -7.45 5.84 5.34
CA LEU A 72 -8.24 6.12 6.54
C LEU A 72 -9.56 5.35 6.52
N LYS A 73 -10.11 5.10 7.70
CA LYS A 73 -11.44 4.48 7.85
C LYS A 73 -12.53 5.27 7.15
N PRO A 74 -13.60 4.62 6.65
CA PRO A 74 -14.74 5.30 6.04
C PRO A 74 -15.33 6.37 6.96
N THR A 75 -15.43 6.05 8.25
CA THR A 75 -15.94 6.97 9.29
C THR A 75 -15.01 6.96 10.50
N GLY A 76 -15.03 8.05 11.28
CA GLY A 76 -14.18 8.20 12.46
C GLY A 76 -12.75 8.59 12.13
N GLN A 77 -11.83 8.27 13.02
CA GLN A 77 -10.41 8.59 12.90
C GLN A 77 -9.55 7.31 12.79
N GLY A 78 -8.36 7.47 12.22
CA GLY A 78 -7.31 6.46 12.20
C GLY A 78 -7.24 5.65 10.91
N LYS A 79 -6.17 4.87 10.82
CA LYS A 79 -5.84 4.01 9.70
C LYS A 79 -6.87 2.89 9.54
N LEU A 80 -7.23 2.60 8.29
CA LEU A 80 -8.00 1.42 7.93
C LEU A 80 -7.19 0.14 8.23
N SER A 81 -7.82 -0.81 8.88
CA SER A 81 -7.23 -2.12 9.17
C SER A 81 -8.05 -3.25 8.53
N LYS A 82 -7.45 -4.43 8.40
CA LYS A 82 -8.15 -5.62 7.88
C LYS A 82 -9.43 -5.96 8.66
N ARG A 83 -9.45 -5.70 9.98
CA ARG A 83 -10.62 -5.94 10.84
C ARG A 83 -11.77 -4.96 10.60
N ASP A 84 -11.46 -3.82 10.00
CA ASP A 84 -12.49 -2.80 9.72
C ASP A 84 -13.39 -3.24 8.56
N GLY A 85 -12.92 -4.08 7.63
CA GLY A 85 -13.72 -4.61 6.52
C GLY A 85 -14.99 -5.31 7.01
N ALA A 86 -14.85 -6.26 7.92
CA ALA A 86 -16.01 -6.96 8.50
C ALA A 86 -16.95 -6.00 9.25
N LYS A 87 -16.40 -4.98 9.93
CA LYS A 87 -17.17 -3.98 10.67
C LYS A 87 -17.97 -3.06 9.76
N PHE A 88 -17.42 -2.68 8.63
CA PHE A 88 -18.03 -1.74 7.68
C PHE A 88 -18.71 -2.44 6.50
N GLY A 89 -18.63 -3.78 6.42
CA GLY A 89 -19.34 -4.58 5.43
C GLY A 89 -18.76 -4.52 4.03
N PHE A 90 -17.43 -4.45 3.89
CA PHE A 90 -16.77 -4.51 2.59
C PHE A 90 -15.59 -5.49 2.61
N PRO A 91 -15.25 -6.11 1.46
CA PRO A 91 -14.09 -6.99 1.34
C PRO A 91 -12.78 -6.24 1.58
N VAL A 92 -11.76 -6.98 2.04
CA VAL A 92 -10.41 -6.45 2.29
C VAL A 92 -9.38 -7.09 1.36
N PHE A 93 -9.71 -8.28 0.85
CA PHE A 93 -8.83 -9.05 -0.03
C PHE A 93 -9.40 -9.13 -1.44
N PRO A 94 -8.55 -9.26 -2.47
CA PRO A 94 -9.02 -9.39 -3.85
C PRO A 94 -9.87 -10.62 -4.11
N LEU A 95 -9.50 -11.75 -3.50
CA LEU A 95 -10.13 -13.06 -3.66
C LEU A 95 -10.64 -13.59 -2.33
N SER A 96 -11.70 -14.38 -2.37
CA SER A 96 -12.16 -15.11 -1.20
C SER A 96 -11.15 -16.15 -0.74
N TRP A 97 -11.21 -16.48 0.52
CA TRP A 97 -10.44 -17.55 1.12
C TRP A 97 -11.38 -18.45 1.95
N ASP A 98 -11.37 -19.73 1.61
CA ASP A 98 -12.07 -20.77 2.35
C ASP A 98 -11.03 -21.58 3.12
N SER A 99 -11.11 -21.56 4.43
CA SER A 99 -10.25 -22.27 5.35
C SER A 99 -10.99 -23.43 6.00
N ASP A 100 -10.26 -24.43 6.50
CA ASP A 100 -10.81 -25.48 7.36
C ASP A 100 -11.37 -24.93 8.68
N HIS A 101 -11.04 -23.70 9.03
CA HIS A 101 -11.54 -22.95 10.18
C HIS A 101 -12.47 -21.83 9.69
N GLU A 102 -13.77 -21.93 10.00
CA GLU A 102 -14.78 -20.95 9.56
C GLU A 102 -14.45 -19.51 9.94
N GLU A 103 -13.77 -19.29 11.07
CA GLU A 103 -13.35 -17.97 11.57
C GLU A 103 -12.29 -17.28 10.70
N ASP A 104 -11.59 -18.05 9.85
CA ASP A 104 -10.58 -17.56 8.91
C ASP A 104 -11.14 -17.32 7.51
N ASN A 105 -12.42 -17.64 7.27
CA ASN A 105 -13.06 -17.43 5.97
C ASN A 105 -13.36 -15.95 5.73
N PHE A 106 -13.18 -15.52 4.51
CA PHE A 106 -13.59 -14.19 4.08
C PHE A 106 -13.96 -14.14 2.61
N THR A 107 -14.87 -13.23 2.27
CA THR A 107 -15.26 -12.94 0.89
C THR A 107 -14.29 -11.92 0.30
N GLY A 108 -13.83 -12.16 -0.94
CA GLY A 108 -13.00 -11.23 -1.69
C GLY A 108 -13.80 -10.26 -2.54
N PHE A 109 -13.14 -9.19 -3.01
CA PHE A 109 -13.77 -8.21 -3.89
C PHE A 109 -14.34 -8.84 -5.16
N ARG A 110 -13.65 -9.83 -5.75
CA ARG A 110 -14.12 -10.52 -6.96
C ARG A 110 -15.44 -11.25 -6.72
N GLU A 111 -15.54 -12.02 -5.63
CA GLU A 111 -16.73 -12.78 -5.28
C GLU A 111 -17.88 -11.87 -4.82
N ASP A 112 -17.55 -10.66 -4.35
CA ASP A 112 -18.52 -9.61 -4.02
C ASP A 112 -18.96 -8.79 -5.26
N GLY A 113 -18.49 -9.20 -6.44
CA GLY A 113 -18.93 -8.66 -7.74
C GLY A 113 -18.17 -7.42 -8.23
N TYR A 114 -16.99 -7.15 -7.70
CA TYR A 114 -16.14 -6.07 -8.21
C TYR A 114 -15.32 -6.53 -9.42
N LEU A 115 -15.33 -5.72 -10.48
CA LEU A 115 -14.43 -5.89 -11.60
C LEU A 115 -13.01 -5.44 -11.22
N ALA A 116 -12.00 -6.18 -11.68
CA ALA A 116 -10.60 -5.90 -11.34
C ALA A 116 -10.17 -4.48 -11.72
N ASP A 117 -10.54 -4.02 -12.92
CA ASP A 117 -10.17 -2.70 -13.42
C ASP A 117 -10.86 -1.57 -12.64
N GLY A 118 -12.13 -1.77 -12.24
CA GLY A 118 -12.86 -0.81 -11.41
C GLY A 118 -12.25 -0.67 -10.02
N LEU A 119 -11.91 -1.80 -9.40
CA LEU A 119 -11.24 -1.81 -8.11
C LEU A 119 -9.84 -1.18 -8.19
N LEU A 120 -9.06 -1.52 -9.22
CA LEU A 120 -7.73 -0.96 -9.43
C LEU A 120 -7.77 0.56 -9.60
N ASN A 121 -8.70 1.06 -10.42
CA ASN A 121 -8.86 2.50 -10.65
C ASN A 121 -9.23 3.22 -9.34
N PHE A 122 -10.18 2.70 -8.57
CA PHE A 122 -10.53 3.24 -7.27
C PHE A 122 -9.33 3.28 -6.31
N LEU A 123 -8.59 2.17 -6.18
CA LEU A 123 -7.44 2.06 -5.28
C LEU A 123 -6.31 3.02 -5.68
N ALA A 124 -6.05 3.20 -6.97
CA ALA A 124 -5.03 4.11 -7.45
C ALA A 124 -5.27 5.55 -6.97
N LEU A 125 -6.53 6.01 -7.03
CA LEU A 125 -6.90 7.37 -6.64
C LEU A 125 -6.93 7.61 -5.12
N LEU A 126 -6.77 6.58 -4.30
CA LEU A 126 -6.61 6.75 -2.84
C LEU A 126 -5.24 7.32 -2.45
N GLY A 127 -4.22 7.14 -3.27
CA GLY A 127 -2.87 7.58 -2.94
C GLY A 127 -2.16 8.35 -4.06
N TRP A 128 -2.79 8.47 -5.21
CA TRP A 128 -2.22 9.11 -6.40
C TRP A 128 -3.28 9.91 -7.15
N SER A 129 -2.86 10.87 -7.98
CA SER A 129 -3.74 11.66 -8.85
C SER A 129 -3.10 11.86 -10.21
N PRO A 130 -3.83 11.72 -11.33
CA PRO A 130 -3.29 12.03 -12.66
C PRO A 130 -2.96 13.52 -12.84
N GLY A 131 -3.45 14.39 -11.97
CA GLY A 131 -3.26 15.84 -12.02
C GLY A 131 -4.30 16.58 -12.85
N ASN A 132 -5.40 15.92 -13.17
CA ASN A 132 -6.60 16.47 -13.82
C ASN A 132 -7.86 15.89 -13.11
N ASP A 133 -9.04 16.27 -13.60
CA ASP A 133 -10.33 15.84 -13.03
C ASP A 133 -10.81 14.48 -13.60
N GLN A 134 -9.95 13.77 -14.33
CA GLN A 134 -10.29 12.46 -14.88
C GLN A 134 -10.29 11.40 -13.78
N GLU A 135 -11.44 10.80 -13.52
CA GLU A 135 -11.57 9.73 -12.52
C GLU A 135 -11.49 8.34 -13.15
N ILE A 136 -12.11 8.11 -14.31
CA ILE A 136 -12.06 6.82 -14.99
C ILE A 136 -10.83 6.76 -15.89
N ILE A 137 -9.88 5.91 -15.51
CA ILE A 137 -8.57 5.80 -16.19
C ILE A 137 -8.22 4.32 -16.34
N SER A 138 -7.96 3.88 -17.57
CA SER A 138 -7.50 2.51 -17.81
C SER A 138 -6.13 2.25 -17.18
N LEU A 139 -5.83 0.98 -16.86
CA LEU A 139 -4.50 0.61 -16.36
C LEU A 139 -3.40 1.04 -17.34
N GLU A 140 -3.64 0.90 -18.65
CA GLU A 140 -2.69 1.30 -19.67
C GLU A 140 -2.39 2.80 -19.61
N ASP A 141 -3.42 3.63 -19.46
CA ASP A 141 -3.24 5.08 -19.36
C ASP A 141 -2.65 5.50 -18.01
N MET A 142 -3.00 4.81 -16.92
CA MET A 142 -2.33 5.01 -15.63
C MET A 142 -0.83 4.78 -15.76
N CYS A 143 -0.39 3.69 -16.42
CA CYS A 143 1.02 3.40 -16.65
C CYS A 143 1.75 4.50 -17.45
N LYS A 144 1.07 5.17 -18.38
CA LYS A 144 1.65 6.27 -19.17
C LYS A 144 1.84 7.55 -18.36
N VAL A 145 0.94 7.84 -17.42
CA VAL A 145 0.89 9.12 -16.69
C VAL A 145 1.36 9.01 -15.25
N PHE A 146 1.65 7.80 -14.76
CA PHE A 146 2.12 7.58 -13.40
C PHE A 146 3.45 8.27 -13.13
N SER A 147 3.52 8.95 -11.99
CA SER A 147 4.75 9.54 -11.46
C SER A 147 4.68 9.56 -9.95
N LEU A 148 5.81 9.32 -9.29
CA LEU A 148 5.93 9.41 -7.83
C LEU A 148 5.68 10.85 -7.32
N ASP A 149 5.94 11.86 -8.15
CA ASP A 149 5.69 13.26 -7.81
C ASP A 149 4.19 13.59 -7.66
N LYS A 150 3.34 12.75 -8.23
CA LYS A 150 1.89 12.87 -8.19
C LYS A 150 1.24 12.08 -7.03
N ILE A 151 2.04 11.53 -6.14
CA ILE A 151 1.53 10.90 -4.91
C ILE A 151 0.89 11.97 -4.04
N VAL A 152 -0.33 11.69 -3.61
CA VAL A 152 -1.11 12.58 -2.72
C VAL A 152 -0.45 12.60 -1.34
N LYS A 153 -0.33 13.77 -0.72
CA LYS A 153 0.34 13.93 0.58
C LYS A 153 -0.58 13.72 1.79
N SER A 154 -1.88 13.74 1.59
CA SER A 154 -2.88 13.57 2.65
C SER A 154 -3.50 12.18 2.58
N GLY A 155 -3.82 11.59 3.74
CA GLY A 155 -4.55 10.32 3.79
C GLY A 155 -5.92 10.42 3.14
N ALA A 156 -6.26 9.43 2.33
CA ALA A 156 -7.58 9.32 1.69
C ALA A 156 -8.49 8.39 2.50
N ARG A 157 -9.76 8.77 2.66
CA ARG A 157 -10.76 7.88 3.25
C ARG A 157 -11.16 6.80 2.25
N PHE A 158 -11.27 5.57 2.76
CA PHE A 158 -11.83 4.48 1.98
C PHE A 158 -13.35 4.68 1.87
N ASP A 159 -13.78 5.24 0.77
CA ASP A 159 -15.19 5.54 0.49
C ASP A 159 -15.80 4.36 -0.26
N ILE A 160 -16.68 3.61 0.42
CA ILE A 160 -17.32 2.41 -0.12
C ILE A 160 -18.29 2.77 -1.25
N ASP A 161 -19.04 3.86 -1.11
CA ASP A 161 -19.98 4.31 -2.13
C ASP A 161 -19.23 4.70 -3.41
N LYS A 162 -18.06 5.33 -3.26
CA LYS A 162 -17.21 5.65 -4.39
C LYS A 162 -16.61 4.39 -5.03
N ALA A 163 -16.23 3.38 -4.26
CA ALA A 163 -15.77 2.09 -4.80
C ALA A 163 -16.87 1.41 -5.62
N LEU A 164 -18.11 1.40 -5.13
CA LEU A 164 -19.27 0.88 -5.85
C LEU A 164 -19.56 1.68 -7.11
N TRP A 165 -19.45 3.00 -7.07
CA TRP A 165 -19.60 3.86 -8.24
C TRP A 165 -18.57 3.53 -9.32
N PHE A 166 -17.29 3.36 -8.97
CA PHE A 166 -16.27 2.93 -9.92
C PHE A 166 -16.63 1.60 -10.55
N ASN A 167 -16.99 0.61 -9.71
CA ASN A 167 -17.39 -0.70 -10.22
C ASN A 167 -18.57 -0.61 -11.20
N GLN A 168 -19.58 0.18 -10.87
CA GLN A 168 -20.73 0.43 -11.75
C GLN A 168 -20.30 1.04 -13.11
N GLN A 169 -19.39 2.02 -13.09
CA GLN A 169 -18.92 2.62 -14.35
C GLN A 169 -18.22 1.59 -15.24
N TYR A 170 -17.40 0.72 -14.67
CA TYR A 170 -16.73 -0.33 -15.44
C TYR A 170 -17.71 -1.41 -15.93
N ILE A 171 -18.74 -1.78 -15.18
CA ILE A 171 -19.78 -2.71 -15.61
C ILE A 171 -20.57 -2.12 -16.80
N ILE A 172 -20.97 -0.85 -16.73
CA ILE A 172 -21.75 -0.20 -17.81
C ILE A 172 -20.97 -0.11 -19.12
N HIS A 173 -19.63 0.00 -19.03
CA HIS A 173 -18.76 0.15 -20.21
C HIS A 173 -18.03 -1.15 -20.56
N ALA A 174 -18.30 -2.26 -19.88
CA ALA A 174 -17.76 -3.55 -20.26
C ALA A 174 -18.45 -4.03 -21.55
N ASP A 175 -17.66 -4.46 -22.53
CA ASP A 175 -18.17 -5.18 -23.68
C ASP A 175 -18.67 -6.57 -23.23
N ASP A 176 -19.80 -7.04 -23.81
CA ASP A 176 -20.41 -8.34 -23.54
C ASP A 176 -19.50 -9.53 -23.94
#